data_2289778247a3342735c1ed0ed620b325
#
_entry.id   2289778247a3342735c1ed0ed620b325
#
_cell.length_a   1.000
_cell.length_b   1.000
_cell.length_c   1.000
_cell.angle_alpha   90.00
_cell.angle_beta   90.00
_cell.angle_gamma   90.00
#
_symmetry.space_group_name_H-M   'P 1'
#
loop_
_entity.id
_entity.type
_entity.pdbx_description
1 polymer ?
#
loop_
_entity_poly.entity_id
_entity_poly.type
_entity_poly.pdbx_seq_one_letter_code
_entity_poly.pdbx_strand_id
1 'polypeptide(L)'
;PVNSDGDLFVFPLEPRDVEASAFIRECVERGKGIATPSGQLGVWLDSPIIEVVEGPGTIERELPAMVRQFRRFGIEITKEPMLVYPTLHFQNGGLDVNAQCETTLPGLYAAGEVQGGTHGRNRLMGNSQLEINVFGRRAGVSAARFALSRDRSAPLSLDHVRKWGETVAALGVDRSHVSPILLPNYIPDHVREKQYSANYLGNIRM
;
A
#
# COMPACT_ATOMS: atom_id res chain seq x y z
N PRO A 1 -1.67 -1.58 20.73
CA PRO A 1 -0.24 -1.50 20.43
C PRO A 1 0.59 -1.21 21.67
N VAL A 2 1.75 -1.86 21.80
CA VAL A 2 2.61 -1.79 22.99
C VAL A 2 4.03 -1.46 22.55
N ASN A 3 4.71 -0.58 23.30
CA ASN A 3 6.08 -0.18 23.05
C ASN A 3 7.11 -1.12 23.72
N SER A 4 8.41 -0.78 23.64
CA SER A 4 9.50 -1.56 24.25
C SER A 4 9.42 -1.64 25.78
N ASP A 5 8.77 -0.69 26.41
CA ASP A 5 8.61 -0.64 27.88
C ASP A 5 7.38 -1.43 28.37
N GLY A 6 6.56 -1.93 27.44
CA GLY A 6 5.31 -2.60 27.75
C GLY A 6 4.11 -1.65 27.91
N ASP A 7 4.28 -0.38 27.58
CA ASP A 7 3.22 0.62 27.72
C ASP A 7 2.29 0.64 26.50
N LEU A 8 0.98 0.74 26.76
CA LEU A 8 -0.01 1.08 25.76
C LEU A 8 0.07 2.59 25.47
N PHE A 9 0.45 2.98 24.26
CA PHE A 9 0.77 4.38 23.92
C PHE A 9 -0.24 5.06 22.98
N VAL A 10 -1.18 4.29 22.42
CA VAL A 10 -2.29 4.78 21.60
C VAL A 10 -3.53 3.91 21.80
N PHE A 11 -4.70 4.51 21.70
CA PHE A 11 -5.96 3.78 21.84
C PHE A 11 -6.13 2.75 20.70
N PRO A 12 -6.53 1.49 20.99
CA PRO A 12 -6.53 0.40 20.01
C PRO A 12 -7.52 0.55 18.84
N LEU A 13 -8.48 1.45 18.94
CA LEU A 13 -9.53 1.67 17.91
C LEU A 13 -9.46 3.05 17.28
N GLU A 14 -8.29 3.68 17.32
CA GLU A 14 -8.08 4.94 16.60
C GLU A 14 -8.10 4.73 15.08
N PRO A 15 -8.41 5.80 14.31
CA PRO A 15 -8.22 5.78 12.86
C PRO A 15 -6.80 5.38 12.46
N ARG A 16 -6.64 4.67 11.36
CA ARG A 16 -5.34 4.11 10.91
C ARG A 16 -4.24 5.14 10.75
N ASP A 17 -4.56 6.33 10.30
CA ASP A 17 -3.62 7.44 10.18
C ASP A 17 -3.12 7.93 11.53
N VAL A 18 -4.00 7.95 12.54
CA VAL A 18 -3.65 8.27 13.92
C VAL A 18 -2.75 7.19 14.52
N GLU A 19 -3.12 5.92 14.38
CA GLU A 19 -2.30 4.80 14.84
C GLU A 19 -0.93 4.78 14.15
N ALA A 20 -0.89 4.92 12.82
CA ALA A 20 0.35 4.93 12.06
C ALA A 20 1.28 6.08 12.51
N SER A 21 0.73 7.26 12.71
CA SER A 21 1.48 8.42 13.21
C SER A 21 2.00 8.20 14.65
N ALA A 22 1.19 7.55 15.50
CA ALA A 22 1.59 7.20 16.85
C ALA A 22 2.74 6.18 16.86
N PHE A 23 2.69 5.15 16.00
CA PHE A 23 3.75 4.15 15.86
C PHE A 23 5.06 4.77 15.41
N ILE A 24 5.02 5.63 14.39
CA ILE A 24 6.20 6.34 13.90
C ILE A 24 6.80 7.20 15.01
N ARG A 25 5.96 7.96 15.72
CA ARG A 25 6.39 8.82 16.84
C ARG A 25 7.04 8.00 17.95
N GLU A 26 6.41 6.88 18.33
CA GLU A 26 6.92 6.01 19.39
C GLU A 26 8.28 5.41 19.03
N CYS A 27 8.43 4.95 17.77
CA CYS A 27 9.68 4.38 17.28
C CYS A 27 10.79 5.44 17.08
N VAL A 28 10.46 6.55 16.40
CA VAL A 28 11.47 7.50 15.90
C VAL A 28 11.75 8.61 16.89
N GLU A 29 10.69 9.30 17.39
CA GLU A 29 10.86 10.47 18.24
C GLU A 29 11.13 10.08 19.70
N ARG A 30 10.44 9.07 20.20
CA ARG A 30 10.56 8.64 21.60
C ARG A 30 11.61 7.54 21.81
N GLY A 31 12.06 6.89 20.75
CA GLY A 31 13.05 5.82 20.83
C GLY A 31 12.57 4.57 21.57
N LYS A 32 11.25 4.36 21.67
CA LYS A 32 10.63 3.24 22.37
C LYS A 32 10.15 2.12 21.43
N GLY A 33 10.69 2.08 20.21
CA GLY A 33 10.45 0.99 19.28
C GLY A 33 11.25 -0.26 19.66
N ILE A 34 10.72 -1.42 19.27
CA ILE A 34 11.38 -2.72 19.37
C ILE A 34 12.30 -2.88 18.16
N ALA A 35 13.60 -3.07 18.38
CA ALA A 35 14.56 -3.26 17.31
C ALA A 35 14.46 -4.66 16.72
N THR A 36 14.39 -4.73 15.39
CA THR A 36 14.56 -5.99 14.65
C THR A 36 16.05 -6.32 14.48
N PRO A 37 16.40 -7.57 14.14
CA PRO A 37 17.77 -7.92 13.80
C PRO A 37 18.39 -7.09 12.67
N SER A 38 17.56 -6.49 11.80
CA SER A 38 18.00 -5.61 10.73
C SER A 38 18.20 -4.14 11.16
N GLY A 39 17.94 -3.81 12.41
CA GLY A 39 18.01 -2.45 12.93
C GLY A 39 16.77 -1.59 12.63
N GLN A 40 15.75 -2.15 12.00
CA GLN A 40 14.47 -1.48 11.87
C GLN A 40 13.72 -1.49 13.22
N LEU A 41 12.87 -0.50 13.44
CA LEU A 41 12.07 -0.41 14.65
C LEU A 41 10.62 -0.80 14.34
N GLY A 42 9.94 -1.35 15.34
CA GLY A 42 8.52 -1.67 15.27
C GLY A 42 7.85 -1.55 16.64
N VAL A 43 6.57 -1.82 16.69
CA VAL A 43 5.79 -1.90 17.92
C VAL A 43 5.06 -3.24 17.98
N TRP A 44 4.76 -3.72 19.18
CA TRP A 44 3.96 -4.92 19.33
C TRP A 44 2.46 -4.64 19.16
N LEU A 45 1.79 -5.41 18.31
CA LEU A 45 0.36 -5.61 18.41
C LEU A 45 0.13 -6.85 19.29
N ASP A 46 -0.36 -6.60 20.48
CA ASP A 46 -0.70 -7.66 21.43
C ASP A 46 -1.97 -8.38 20.98
N SER A 47 -1.81 -9.29 20.03
CA SER A 47 -2.90 -10.09 19.50
C SER A 47 -3.45 -11.09 20.52
N PRO A 48 -2.63 -11.71 21.40
CA PRO A 48 -3.14 -12.62 22.44
C PRO A 48 -4.20 -12.02 23.36
N ILE A 49 -4.19 -10.71 23.58
CA ILE A 49 -5.21 -10.05 24.41
C ILE A 49 -6.63 -10.24 23.87
N ILE A 50 -6.78 -10.43 22.55
CA ILE A 50 -8.06 -10.68 21.90
C ILE A 50 -8.66 -12.00 22.42
N GLU A 51 -7.83 -13.05 22.56
CA GLU A 51 -8.25 -14.34 23.11
C GLU A 51 -8.69 -14.24 24.57
N VAL A 52 -8.11 -13.30 25.32
CA VAL A 52 -8.45 -13.03 26.72
C VAL A 52 -9.76 -12.27 26.84
N VAL A 53 -9.95 -11.25 26.00
CA VAL A 53 -11.11 -10.34 26.08
C VAL A 53 -12.35 -10.95 25.42
N GLU A 54 -12.19 -11.50 24.21
CA GLU A 54 -13.30 -11.99 23.38
C GLU A 54 -13.51 -13.51 23.49
N GLY A 55 -12.62 -14.18 24.20
CA GLY A 55 -12.67 -15.63 24.43
C GLY A 55 -11.77 -16.43 23.48
N PRO A 56 -11.37 -17.64 23.91
CA PRO A 56 -10.49 -18.53 23.16
C PRO A 56 -11.02 -18.89 21.77
N GLY A 57 -10.13 -18.91 20.78
CA GLY A 57 -10.45 -19.25 19.40
C GLY A 57 -10.99 -18.09 18.57
N THR A 58 -11.08 -16.88 19.13
CA THR A 58 -11.57 -15.71 18.42
C THR A 58 -10.68 -15.32 17.27
N ILE A 59 -9.37 -15.29 17.44
CA ILE A 59 -8.41 -14.94 16.38
C ILE A 59 -8.49 -15.92 15.21
N GLU A 60 -8.58 -17.23 15.50
CA GLU A 60 -8.69 -18.24 14.43
C GLU A 60 -10.00 -18.13 13.65
N ARG A 61 -11.08 -17.78 14.33
CA ARG A 61 -12.39 -17.60 13.72
C ARG A 61 -12.49 -16.31 12.90
N GLU A 62 -12.04 -15.19 13.46
CA GLU A 62 -12.25 -13.85 12.85
C GLU A 62 -11.11 -13.43 11.91
N LEU A 63 -9.89 -13.94 12.13
CA LEU A 63 -8.69 -13.57 11.38
C LEU A 63 -7.95 -14.77 10.77
N PRO A 64 -8.66 -15.75 10.14
CA PRO A 64 -8.04 -16.99 9.67
C PRO A 64 -6.95 -16.78 8.62
N ALA A 65 -7.04 -15.71 7.83
CA ALA A 65 -6.03 -15.37 6.85
C ALA A 65 -4.72 -14.89 7.50
N MET A 66 -4.83 -14.08 8.54
CA MET A 66 -3.67 -13.60 9.31
C MET A 66 -2.97 -14.74 10.03
N VAL A 67 -3.75 -15.63 10.70
CA VAL A 67 -3.20 -16.82 11.34
C VAL A 67 -2.37 -17.64 10.35
N ARG A 68 -2.93 -17.94 9.17
CA ARG A 68 -2.21 -18.69 8.14
C ARG A 68 -0.97 -17.97 7.63
N GLN A 69 -1.04 -16.66 7.49
CA GLN A 69 0.09 -15.84 7.02
C GLN A 69 1.25 -15.88 8.02
N PHE A 70 0.98 -15.61 9.30
CA PHE A 70 2.01 -15.55 10.33
C PHE A 70 2.59 -16.93 10.67
N ARG A 71 1.78 -17.98 10.66
CA ARG A 71 2.25 -19.37 10.83
C ARG A 71 3.28 -19.80 9.79
N ARG A 72 3.24 -19.24 8.57
CA ARG A 72 4.28 -19.49 7.54
C ARG A 72 5.67 -19.01 7.96
N PHE A 73 5.71 -18.06 8.88
CA PHE A 73 6.93 -17.50 9.46
C PHE A 73 7.24 -18.03 10.86
N GLY A 74 6.49 -19.02 11.32
CA GLY A 74 6.65 -19.60 12.65
C GLY A 74 6.08 -18.75 13.78
N ILE A 75 5.24 -17.77 13.48
CA ILE A 75 4.65 -16.87 14.45
C ILE A 75 3.21 -17.32 14.75
N GLU A 76 2.91 -17.59 16.01
CA GLU A 76 1.58 -18.00 16.46
C GLU A 76 0.88 -16.84 17.15
N ILE A 77 0.14 -16.05 16.37
CA ILE A 77 -0.48 -14.79 16.81
C ILE A 77 -1.57 -14.95 17.87
N THR A 78 -2.00 -16.17 18.16
CA THR A 78 -2.89 -16.47 19.28
C THR A 78 -2.15 -16.55 20.62
N LYS A 79 -0.82 -16.64 20.59
CA LYS A 79 0.03 -16.85 21.77
C LYS A 79 1.11 -15.80 21.94
N GLU A 80 1.51 -15.16 20.86
CA GLU A 80 2.58 -14.17 20.84
C GLU A 80 2.18 -12.93 20.04
N PRO A 81 2.65 -11.74 20.42
CA PRO A 81 2.31 -10.51 19.72
C PRO A 81 2.96 -10.43 18.34
N MET A 82 2.34 -9.64 17.46
CA MET A 82 2.88 -9.35 16.14
C MET A 82 3.76 -8.09 16.19
N LEU A 83 4.98 -8.16 15.66
CA LEU A 83 5.81 -6.98 15.47
C LEU A 83 5.39 -6.28 14.18
N VAL A 84 5.02 -5.02 14.26
CA VAL A 84 4.53 -4.23 13.13
C VAL A 84 5.16 -2.86 13.05
N TYR A 85 5.21 -2.32 11.83
CA TYR A 85 5.54 -0.93 11.56
C TYR A 85 4.68 -0.43 10.39
N PRO A 86 4.19 0.82 10.41
CA PRO A 86 3.36 1.33 9.34
C PRO A 86 4.17 1.46 8.04
N THR A 87 3.53 1.06 6.95
CA THR A 87 4.03 1.29 5.60
C THR A 87 3.01 2.05 4.78
N LEU A 88 3.45 2.70 3.71
CA LEU A 88 2.53 3.31 2.77
C LEU A 88 1.62 2.22 2.18
N HIS A 89 0.32 2.37 2.38
CA HIS A 89 -0.68 1.39 1.95
C HIS A 89 -1.62 1.94 0.90
N PHE A 90 -2.18 3.12 1.13
CA PHE A 90 -3.10 3.78 0.21
C PHE A 90 -2.92 5.29 0.31
N GLN A 91 -2.66 5.91 -0.82
CA GLN A 91 -2.51 7.36 -0.90
C GLN A 91 -3.84 7.98 -1.31
N ASN A 92 -4.37 8.85 -0.44
CA ASN A 92 -5.55 9.63 -0.78
C ASN A 92 -5.16 10.84 -1.63
N GLY A 93 -6.10 11.30 -2.45
CA GLY A 93 -5.83 12.31 -3.47
C GLY A 93 -5.50 11.67 -4.82
N GLY A 94 -5.24 12.48 -5.83
CA GLY A 94 -4.97 12.00 -7.18
C GLY A 94 -5.54 12.92 -8.25
N LEU A 95 -5.79 12.37 -9.43
CA LEU A 95 -6.36 13.10 -10.56
C LEU A 95 -7.80 13.53 -10.26
N ASP A 96 -8.10 14.79 -10.55
CA ASP A 96 -9.47 15.30 -10.50
C ASP A 96 -10.27 14.75 -11.68
N VAL A 97 -11.42 14.17 -11.38
CA VAL A 97 -12.30 13.54 -12.37
C VAL A 97 -13.77 13.92 -12.15
N ASN A 98 -14.51 13.95 -13.23
CA ASN A 98 -15.96 14.13 -13.17
C ASN A 98 -16.69 12.80 -12.86
N ALA A 99 -18.02 12.85 -12.82
CA ALA A 99 -18.85 11.67 -12.56
C ALA A 99 -18.72 10.54 -13.61
N GLN A 100 -18.16 10.82 -14.77
CA GLN A 100 -17.86 9.89 -15.85
C GLN A 100 -16.43 9.36 -15.80
N CYS A 101 -15.67 9.74 -14.76
CA CYS A 101 -14.25 9.42 -14.56
C CYS A 101 -13.33 10.07 -15.60
N GLU A 102 -13.78 11.15 -16.25
CA GLU A 102 -12.98 11.92 -17.20
C GLU A 102 -12.13 12.93 -16.42
N THR A 103 -10.88 13.05 -16.79
CA THR A 103 -10.00 14.13 -16.32
C THR A 103 -10.24 15.40 -17.11
N THR A 104 -9.55 16.47 -16.72
CA THR A 104 -9.54 17.72 -17.50
C THR A 104 -8.86 17.58 -18.87
N LEU A 105 -8.10 16.51 -19.08
CA LEU A 105 -7.48 16.20 -20.37
C LEU A 105 -8.39 15.27 -21.19
N PRO A 106 -8.91 15.73 -22.35
CA PRO A 106 -9.82 14.94 -23.17
C PRO A 106 -9.22 13.58 -23.58
N GLY A 107 -9.95 12.50 -23.32
CA GLY A 107 -9.54 11.14 -23.65
C GLY A 107 -8.72 10.46 -22.54
N LEU A 108 -8.41 11.15 -21.46
CA LEU A 108 -7.78 10.58 -20.29
C LEU A 108 -8.83 10.32 -19.20
N TYR A 109 -8.92 9.09 -18.75
CA TYR A 109 -9.83 8.63 -17.70
C TYR A 109 -9.01 8.07 -16.53
N ALA A 110 -9.54 8.20 -15.33
CA ALA A 110 -8.91 7.64 -14.14
C ALA A 110 -9.94 6.99 -13.21
N ALA A 111 -9.53 5.90 -12.58
CA ALA A 111 -10.30 5.21 -11.55
C ALA A 111 -9.36 4.46 -10.60
N GLY A 112 -9.82 4.20 -9.38
CA GLY A 112 -9.01 3.57 -8.33
C GLY A 112 -8.12 4.58 -7.61
N GLU A 113 -7.06 4.11 -7.00
CA GLU A 113 -6.20 4.93 -6.13
C GLU A 113 -5.61 6.19 -6.81
N VAL A 114 -5.43 6.15 -8.12
CA VAL A 114 -4.95 7.32 -8.91
C VAL A 114 -5.98 8.44 -9.01
N GLN A 115 -7.25 8.14 -8.78
CA GLN A 115 -8.35 9.09 -8.78
C GLN A 115 -8.46 9.79 -7.44
N GLY A 116 -8.54 11.12 -7.41
CA GLY A 116 -8.79 11.92 -6.21
C GLY A 116 -10.28 12.08 -5.89
N GLY A 117 -10.56 12.53 -4.67
CA GLY A 117 -11.89 12.99 -4.26
C GLY A 117 -12.81 11.95 -3.65
N THR A 118 -12.86 10.74 -4.17
CA THR A 118 -13.81 9.69 -3.75
C THR A 118 -13.75 9.37 -2.25
N HIS A 119 -12.57 9.33 -1.68
CA HIS A 119 -12.33 8.95 -0.28
C HIS A 119 -12.01 10.12 0.64
N GLY A 120 -11.97 11.35 0.13
CA GLY A 120 -11.57 12.50 0.93
C GLY A 120 -10.16 12.36 1.50
N ARG A 121 -10.01 12.69 2.77
CA ARG A 121 -8.70 12.66 3.46
C ARG A 121 -8.28 11.27 3.94
N ASN A 122 -9.25 10.39 4.22
CA ASN A 122 -8.99 9.09 4.81
C ASN A 122 -10.02 8.06 4.33
N ARG A 123 -9.57 7.06 3.62
CA ARG A 123 -10.41 6.00 3.07
C ARG A 123 -10.90 5.05 4.16
N LEU A 124 -12.21 4.79 4.19
CA LEU A 124 -12.77 3.74 5.01
C LEU A 124 -12.25 2.36 4.58
N MET A 125 -12.01 1.50 5.55
CA MET A 125 -11.50 0.14 5.34
C MET A 125 -12.37 -0.64 4.34
N GLY A 126 -11.71 -1.30 3.37
CA GLY A 126 -12.38 -2.11 2.35
C GLY A 126 -12.89 -1.34 1.13
N ASN A 127 -13.16 -0.02 1.24
CA ASN A 127 -13.80 0.75 0.18
C ASN A 127 -12.98 0.89 -1.11
N SER A 128 -11.67 0.63 -1.09
CA SER A 128 -10.88 0.61 -2.33
C SER A 128 -11.36 -0.48 -3.30
N GLN A 129 -11.75 -1.64 -2.79
CA GLN A 129 -12.29 -2.72 -3.64
C GLN A 129 -13.62 -2.33 -4.27
N LEU A 130 -14.47 -1.64 -3.53
CA LEU A 130 -15.73 -1.12 -4.05
C LEU A 130 -15.47 -0.05 -5.11
N GLU A 131 -14.57 0.87 -4.83
CA GLU A 131 -14.20 1.96 -5.73
C GLU A 131 -13.69 1.43 -7.08
N ILE A 132 -12.66 0.57 -7.09
CA ILE A 132 -12.07 0.07 -8.33
C ILE A 132 -13.09 -0.67 -9.21
N ASN A 133 -14.05 -1.38 -8.61
CA ASN A 133 -15.10 -2.07 -9.35
C ASN A 133 -16.13 -1.08 -9.94
N VAL A 134 -16.60 -0.13 -9.16
CA VAL A 134 -17.63 0.83 -9.59
C VAL A 134 -17.06 1.83 -10.59
N PHE A 135 -16.00 2.53 -10.21
CA PHE A 135 -15.44 3.58 -11.05
C PHE A 135 -14.61 3.02 -12.19
N GLY A 136 -13.93 1.89 -12.03
CA GLY A 136 -13.23 1.21 -13.13
C GLY A 136 -14.19 0.82 -14.25
N ARG A 137 -15.35 0.26 -13.91
CA ARG A 137 -16.40 -0.02 -14.91
C ARG A 137 -16.92 1.26 -15.58
N ARG A 138 -17.15 2.31 -14.80
CA ARG A 138 -17.63 3.60 -15.31
C ARG A 138 -16.63 4.25 -16.24
N ALA A 139 -15.38 4.33 -15.84
CA ALA A 139 -14.27 4.84 -16.65
C ALA A 139 -14.14 4.07 -17.96
N GLY A 140 -14.16 2.73 -17.90
CA GLY A 140 -14.05 1.88 -19.08
C GLY A 140 -15.19 2.09 -20.08
N VAL A 141 -16.44 2.21 -19.62
CA VAL A 141 -17.59 2.52 -20.49
C VAL A 141 -17.45 3.91 -21.13
N SER A 142 -17.06 4.90 -20.35
CA SER A 142 -16.88 6.28 -20.85
C SER A 142 -15.73 6.36 -21.85
N ALA A 143 -14.60 5.74 -21.57
CA ALA A 143 -13.44 5.68 -22.47
C ALA A 143 -13.77 4.96 -23.78
N ALA A 144 -14.52 3.86 -23.72
CA ALA A 144 -14.94 3.15 -24.93
C ALA A 144 -15.87 4.00 -25.82
N ARG A 145 -16.82 4.71 -25.22
CA ARG A 145 -17.71 5.63 -25.96
C ARG A 145 -16.90 6.74 -26.64
N PHE A 146 -15.96 7.33 -25.92
CA PHE A 146 -15.08 8.35 -26.45
C PHE A 146 -14.26 7.82 -27.62
N ALA A 147 -13.64 6.66 -27.48
CA ALA A 147 -12.82 6.02 -28.52
C ALA A 147 -13.62 5.73 -29.79
N LEU A 148 -14.87 5.28 -29.64
CA LEU A 148 -15.76 5.01 -30.78
C LEU A 148 -16.22 6.26 -31.49
N SER A 149 -16.25 7.41 -30.83
CA SER A 149 -16.65 8.71 -31.41
C SER A 149 -15.49 9.43 -32.13
N ARG A 150 -14.27 8.90 -32.06
CA ARG A 150 -13.07 9.57 -32.62
C ARG A 150 -12.63 8.95 -33.94
N ASP A 151 -12.20 9.82 -34.84
CA ASP A 151 -11.51 9.38 -36.05
C ASP A 151 -10.11 8.87 -35.66
N ARG A 152 -9.76 7.68 -36.14
CA ARG A 152 -8.49 7.00 -35.89
C ARG A 152 -7.40 7.34 -36.91
N SER A 153 -7.65 8.30 -37.80
CA SER A 153 -6.73 8.64 -38.90
C SER A 153 -5.48 9.41 -38.47
N ALA A 154 -5.43 9.95 -37.25
CA ALA A 154 -4.26 10.66 -36.78
C ALA A 154 -3.08 9.73 -36.50
N PRO A 155 -1.89 9.99 -37.09
CA PRO A 155 -0.71 9.17 -36.81
C PRO A 155 -0.31 9.26 -35.35
N LEU A 156 -0.02 8.11 -34.74
CA LEU A 156 0.49 8.04 -33.37
C LEU A 156 1.97 8.44 -33.35
N SER A 157 2.37 9.30 -32.42
CA SER A 157 3.75 9.74 -32.24
C SER A 157 4.12 9.79 -30.76
N LEU A 158 5.35 9.41 -30.45
CA LEU A 158 5.99 9.55 -29.14
C LEU A 158 6.87 10.81 -29.04
N ASP A 159 6.73 11.76 -29.95
CA ASP A 159 7.56 12.97 -29.99
C ASP A 159 7.47 13.80 -28.72
N HIS A 160 6.29 13.81 -28.07
CA HIS A 160 6.12 14.49 -26.79
C HIS A 160 6.92 13.83 -25.66
N VAL A 161 7.07 12.51 -25.65
CA VAL A 161 7.88 11.77 -24.67
C VAL A 161 9.37 12.07 -24.91
N ARG A 162 9.80 12.08 -26.18
CA ARG A 162 11.18 12.43 -26.54
C ARG A 162 11.52 13.86 -26.11
N LYS A 163 10.67 14.83 -26.42
CA LYS A 163 10.85 16.24 -26.01
C LYS A 163 10.92 16.38 -24.49
N TRP A 164 10.08 15.62 -23.76
CA TRP A 164 10.14 15.59 -22.30
C TRP A 164 11.47 15.01 -21.81
N GLY A 165 11.93 13.90 -22.37
CA GLY A 165 13.24 13.32 -22.06
C GLY A 165 14.40 14.28 -22.29
N GLU A 166 14.39 15.02 -23.41
CA GLU A 166 15.37 16.06 -23.72
C GLU A 166 15.35 17.21 -22.71
N THR A 167 14.13 17.63 -22.27
CA THR A 167 13.96 18.67 -21.24
C THR A 167 14.54 18.24 -19.91
N VAL A 168 14.24 17.00 -19.48
CA VAL A 168 14.76 16.44 -18.21
C VAL A 168 16.29 16.32 -18.26
N ALA A 169 16.85 15.87 -19.40
CA ALA A 169 18.28 15.76 -19.58
C ALA A 169 18.97 17.15 -19.55
N ALA A 170 18.36 18.16 -20.18
CA ALA A 170 18.88 19.53 -20.19
C ALA A 170 18.89 20.19 -18.80
N LEU A 171 17.98 19.76 -17.89
CA LEU A 171 17.93 20.24 -16.51
C LEU A 171 19.01 19.59 -15.62
N GLY A 172 19.82 18.67 -16.14
CA GLY A 172 20.85 17.97 -15.37
C GLY A 172 20.29 17.08 -14.26
N VAL A 173 19.03 16.70 -14.35
CA VAL A 173 18.42 15.75 -13.42
C VAL A 173 19.00 14.38 -13.71
N ASP A 174 20.12 14.09 -13.04
CA ASP A 174 20.85 12.84 -13.22
C ASP A 174 20.22 11.75 -12.35
N ARG A 175 19.27 11.04 -12.93
CA ARG A 175 18.73 9.76 -12.49
C ARG A 175 17.60 9.74 -11.49
N SER A 176 16.60 9.01 -11.89
CA SER A 176 15.68 8.33 -10.97
C SER A 176 16.48 7.46 -10.00
N HIS A 177 16.31 7.68 -8.70
CA HIS A 177 16.72 6.70 -7.71
C HIS A 177 15.86 5.44 -7.90
N VAL A 178 16.49 4.33 -8.22
CA VAL A 178 15.82 3.04 -8.19
C VAL A 178 15.58 2.70 -6.72
N SER A 179 14.33 2.58 -6.33
CA SER A 179 13.98 2.12 -4.98
C SER A 179 14.55 0.71 -4.77
N PRO A 180 15.34 0.47 -3.72
CA PRO A 180 15.78 -0.88 -3.42
C PRO A 180 14.57 -1.76 -3.11
N ILE A 181 14.60 -3.02 -3.53
CA ILE A 181 13.62 -4.01 -3.09
C ILE A 181 13.89 -4.27 -1.61
N LEU A 182 13.04 -3.70 -0.77
CA LEU A 182 13.11 -3.88 0.68
C LEU A 182 12.33 -5.14 1.05
N LEU A 183 13.02 -6.27 1.07
CA LEU A 183 12.49 -7.45 1.72
C LEU A 183 12.79 -7.35 3.21
N PRO A 184 11.82 -7.59 4.08
CA PRO A 184 12.08 -7.64 5.52
C PRO A 184 13.15 -8.68 5.84
N ASN A 185 14.14 -8.31 6.64
CA ASN A 185 15.28 -9.19 6.95
C ASN A 185 14.90 -10.39 7.83
N TYR A 186 13.71 -10.40 8.39
CA TYR A 186 13.18 -11.54 9.15
C TYR A 186 12.57 -12.64 8.26
N ILE A 187 12.48 -12.41 6.94
CA ILE A 187 12.03 -13.47 6.03
C ILE A 187 13.10 -14.57 5.99
N PRO A 188 12.74 -15.83 6.28
CA PRO A 188 13.67 -16.95 6.16
C PRO A 188 14.32 -17.02 4.78
N ASP A 189 15.60 -17.41 4.73
CA ASP A 189 16.38 -17.38 3.49
C ASP A 189 15.75 -18.20 2.37
N HIS A 190 15.15 -19.36 2.67
CA HIS A 190 14.46 -20.19 1.69
C HIS A 190 13.22 -19.51 1.07
N VAL A 191 12.57 -18.57 1.77
CA VAL A 191 11.44 -17.77 1.24
C VAL A 191 12.00 -16.63 0.41
N ARG A 192 13.07 -16.00 0.87
CA ARG A 192 13.79 -14.94 0.17
C ARG A 192 14.35 -15.44 -1.16
N GLU A 193 15.00 -16.61 -1.19
CA GLU A 193 15.52 -17.26 -2.38
C GLU A 193 14.40 -17.57 -3.39
N LYS A 194 13.24 -18.06 -2.95
CA LYS A 194 12.08 -18.27 -3.82
C LYS A 194 11.53 -16.99 -4.43
N GLN A 195 11.56 -15.89 -3.70
CA GLN A 195 11.12 -14.60 -4.22
C GLN A 195 12.10 -14.02 -5.26
N TYR A 196 13.39 -14.24 -5.08
CA TYR A 196 14.42 -13.84 -6.05
C TYR A 196 14.53 -14.78 -7.25
N SER A 197 14.33 -16.07 -7.07
CA SER A 197 14.39 -17.07 -8.14
C SER A 197 13.15 -17.11 -9.02
N ALA A 198 12.00 -16.68 -8.50
CA ALA A 198 10.80 -16.49 -9.31
C ALA A 198 10.94 -15.18 -10.08
N ASN A 199 11.71 -15.17 -11.15
CA ASN A 199 11.82 -14.18 -12.23
C ASN A 199 10.95 -12.92 -12.10
N TYR A 200 10.94 -12.31 -10.91
CA TYR A 200 10.19 -11.08 -10.63
C TYR A 200 10.70 -9.93 -11.51
N LEU A 201 11.97 -9.98 -11.87
CA LEU A 201 12.59 -9.05 -12.83
C LEU A 201 12.23 -9.37 -14.30
N GLY A 202 11.79 -10.59 -14.60
CA GLY A 202 11.37 -10.97 -15.95
C GLY A 202 9.97 -10.48 -16.33
N ASN A 203 9.09 -10.29 -15.33
CA ASN A 203 7.71 -9.86 -15.56
C ASN A 203 7.52 -8.32 -15.54
N ILE A 204 8.56 -7.55 -15.23
CA ILE A 204 8.54 -6.08 -15.27
C ILE A 204 9.09 -5.54 -16.60
N ARG A 205 9.52 -6.41 -17.50
CA ARG A 205 9.89 -6.04 -18.87
C ARG A 205 8.71 -6.26 -19.81
N MET A 206 7.72 -5.39 -19.74
CA MET A 206 6.81 -5.10 -20.84
C MET A 206 6.67 -3.60 -21.01
#